data_1a50e7e81c6a22aadacde27c2092ebd8
#
_entry.id   1a50e7e81c6a22aadacde27c2092ebd8
#
_cell.length_a   1.000
_cell.length_b   1.000
_cell.length_c   1.000
_cell.angle_alpha   90.00
_cell.angle_beta   90.00
_cell.angle_gamma   90.00
#
_symmetry.space_group_name_H-M   'P 1'
#
loop_
_entity.id
_entity.type
_entity.pdbx_description
1 polymer ?
#
loop_
_entity_poly.entity_id
_entity_poly.type
_entity_poly.pdbx_seq_one_letter_code
_entity_poly.pdbx_strand_id
1 'polypeptide(L)'
;MDEIRIPNDATYAPFSLTDVIATAPIASRLLLGATLPGRILSAAALGLYAGSAAKDWLSRLDMRWIDFSREFGCDVKTLQEMPDPARRDEVERIASRLDECFTDERIPRHELAASVNHHLTEYMAAITGQRVHTSSEIRDFTLAKLIFPFATGVCDVVSGDVALFRDSGIFEPHIICHEFVHRKGYWKELHAQALSYLALMSSGDPVLVQAALAERLHRQLKVLAGDDDQAYHDLVDGLKMREALAQELHALRPEAGMQESSVSVIMKKLYDERLKLTGQNGLSDYDVGFTNFLWTFTQSGNARQEARQAAF
;
A
#
# COMPACT_ATOMS: atom_id res chain seq x y z
N MET A 1 -26.99 -1.38 6.85
CA MET A 1 -25.59 -1.02 6.99
C MET A 1 -25.45 0.43 6.59
N ASP A 2 -24.81 1.25 7.40
CA ASP A 2 -24.64 2.67 7.08
C ASP A 2 -23.66 2.83 5.91
N GLU A 3 -23.89 3.86 5.09
CA GLU A 3 -23.04 4.15 3.93
C GLU A 3 -22.60 5.61 3.96
N ILE A 4 -21.32 5.82 3.69
CA ILE A 4 -20.78 7.16 3.46
C ILE A 4 -20.01 7.17 2.15
N ARG A 5 -19.89 8.34 1.53
CA ARG A 5 -19.11 8.53 0.31
C ARG A 5 -18.06 9.62 0.54
N ILE A 6 -16.80 9.26 0.34
CA ILE A 6 -15.73 10.23 0.22
C ILE A 6 -15.67 10.62 -1.27
N PRO A 7 -15.89 11.89 -1.62
CA PRO A 7 -16.08 12.29 -3.02
C PRO A 7 -14.89 12.01 -3.91
N ASN A 8 -13.67 12.20 -3.42
CA ASN A 8 -12.41 12.10 -4.15
C ASN A 8 -12.45 12.89 -5.48
N ASP A 9 -13.01 14.10 -5.44
CA ASP A 9 -13.25 14.95 -6.64
C ASP A 9 -11.97 15.17 -7.46
N ALA A 10 -10.80 15.22 -6.81
CA ALA A 10 -9.51 15.36 -7.46
C ALA A 10 -9.22 14.21 -8.44
N THR A 11 -9.68 13.00 -8.15
CA THR A 11 -9.41 11.81 -8.97
C THR A 11 -10.12 11.83 -10.32
N TYR A 12 -11.15 12.67 -10.47
CA TYR A 12 -11.91 12.86 -11.72
C TYR A 12 -11.49 14.10 -12.52
N ALA A 13 -10.53 14.89 -12.01
CA ALA A 13 -10.01 16.02 -12.77
C ALA A 13 -9.27 15.52 -14.04
N PRO A 14 -9.26 16.26 -15.16
CA PRO A 14 -8.62 15.82 -16.40
C PRO A 14 -7.09 15.75 -16.33
N PHE A 15 -6.50 16.26 -15.26
CA PHE A 15 -5.07 16.26 -14.96
C PHE A 15 -4.84 16.05 -13.47
N SER A 16 -3.66 15.57 -13.10
CA SER A 16 -3.30 15.38 -11.69
C SER A 16 -3.21 16.71 -10.96
N LEU A 17 -4.05 16.91 -9.94
CA LEU A 17 -3.96 18.10 -9.08
C LEU A 17 -2.67 18.09 -8.25
N THR A 18 -2.15 16.94 -7.92
CA THR A 18 -0.86 16.78 -7.23
C THR A 18 0.28 17.30 -8.08
N ASP A 19 0.32 16.96 -9.37
CA ASP A 19 1.30 17.52 -10.31
C ASP A 19 1.13 19.02 -10.50
N VAL A 20 -0.11 19.51 -10.54
CA VAL A 20 -0.38 20.96 -10.64
C VAL A 20 0.14 21.72 -9.43
N ILE A 21 -0.12 21.26 -8.20
CA ILE A 21 0.36 21.94 -7.00
C ILE A 21 1.88 21.89 -6.87
N ALA A 22 2.51 20.82 -7.34
CA ALA A 22 3.95 20.69 -7.35
C ALA A 22 4.62 21.64 -8.36
N THR A 23 4.00 21.86 -9.52
CA THR A 23 4.60 22.61 -10.64
C THR A 23 4.14 24.04 -10.75
N ALA A 24 2.88 24.34 -10.51
CA ALA A 24 2.32 25.67 -10.76
C ALA A 24 3.06 26.80 -10.03
N PRO A 25 3.48 26.66 -8.74
CA PRO A 25 4.26 27.69 -8.06
C PRO A 25 5.62 27.93 -8.71
N ILE A 26 6.29 26.87 -9.16
CA ILE A 26 7.61 26.95 -9.80
C ILE A 26 7.47 27.55 -11.19
N ALA A 27 6.56 27.01 -12.00
CA ALA A 27 6.31 27.49 -13.37
C ALA A 27 5.84 28.96 -13.39
N SER A 28 4.92 29.33 -12.50
CA SER A 28 4.46 30.71 -12.41
C SER A 28 5.57 31.68 -12.01
N ARG A 29 6.48 31.26 -11.13
CA ARG A 29 7.62 32.07 -10.71
C ARG A 29 8.66 32.21 -11.82
N LEU A 30 8.89 31.15 -12.60
CA LEU A 30 9.85 31.17 -13.72
C LEU A 30 9.32 31.98 -14.90
N LEU A 31 8.02 31.86 -15.22
CA LEU A 31 7.40 32.48 -16.40
C LEU A 31 6.90 33.92 -16.13
N LEU A 32 6.37 34.15 -14.96
CA LEU A 32 5.68 35.39 -14.60
C LEU A 32 6.39 36.17 -13.48
N GLY A 33 7.47 35.60 -12.91
CA GLY A 33 8.17 36.22 -11.79
C GLY A 33 7.28 36.37 -10.54
N ALA A 34 7.61 37.34 -9.69
CA ALA A 34 6.82 37.65 -8.50
C ALA A 34 5.67 38.65 -8.80
N THR A 35 5.19 38.66 -10.03
CA THR A 35 4.09 39.54 -10.49
C THR A 35 2.73 39.15 -9.88
N LEU A 36 1.77 40.08 -9.90
CA LEU A 36 0.42 39.81 -9.42
C LEU A 36 -0.25 38.64 -10.17
N PRO A 37 -0.20 38.54 -11.51
CA PRO A 37 -0.74 37.37 -12.22
C PRO A 37 -0.11 36.03 -11.79
N GLY A 38 1.20 35.96 -11.55
CA GLY A 38 1.86 34.76 -11.08
C GLY A 38 1.41 34.34 -9.68
N ARG A 39 1.19 35.29 -8.77
CA ARG A 39 0.64 35.04 -7.44
C ARG A 39 -0.81 34.55 -7.50
N ILE A 40 -1.63 35.13 -8.36
CA ILE A 40 -3.03 34.71 -8.55
C ILE A 40 -3.08 33.30 -9.09
N LEU A 41 -2.26 32.92 -10.07
CA LEU A 41 -2.21 31.57 -10.63
C LEU A 41 -1.79 30.54 -9.58
N SER A 42 -0.76 30.84 -8.79
CA SER A 42 -0.31 29.95 -7.70
C SER A 42 -1.38 29.79 -6.61
N ALA A 43 -2.06 30.88 -6.24
CA ALA A 43 -3.14 30.84 -5.25
C ALA A 43 -4.37 30.07 -5.78
N ALA A 44 -4.69 30.19 -7.06
CA ALA A 44 -5.77 29.43 -7.69
C ALA A 44 -5.47 27.93 -7.72
N ALA A 45 -4.24 27.53 -8.09
CA ALA A 45 -3.82 26.13 -8.06
C ALA A 45 -3.92 25.53 -6.64
N LEU A 46 -3.41 26.26 -5.64
CA LEU A 46 -3.51 25.86 -4.23
C LEU A 46 -4.99 25.79 -3.78
N GLY A 47 -5.81 26.76 -4.16
CA GLY A 47 -7.24 26.80 -3.82
C GLY A 47 -8.03 25.64 -4.41
N LEU A 48 -7.76 25.26 -5.66
CA LEU A 48 -8.35 24.08 -6.31
C LEU A 48 -7.97 22.79 -5.58
N TYR A 49 -6.70 22.62 -5.27
CA TYR A 49 -6.18 21.47 -4.56
C TYR A 49 -6.77 21.36 -3.14
N ALA A 50 -6.69 22.43 -2.36
CA ALA A 50 -7.23 22.45 -1.00
C ALA A 50 -8.76 22.31 -0.98
N GLY A 51 -9.46 22.90 -1.94
CA GLY A 51 -10.92 22.81 -2.06
C GLY A 51 -11.39 21.39 -2.40
N SER A 52 -10.67 20.68 -3.29
CA SER A 52 -10.98 19.28 -3.60
C SER A 52 -10.79 18.38 -2.37
N ALA A 53 -9.75 18.65 -1.59
CA ALA A 53 -9.45 17.87 -0.39
C ALA A 53 -10.41 18.16 0.77
N ALA A 54 -10.89 19.39 0.92
CA ALA A 54 -11.75 19.81 2.05
C ALA A 54 -13.01 18.95 2.16
N LYS A 55 -13.67 18.66 1.05
CA LYS A 55 -14.83 17.75 1.02
C LYS A 55 -14.51 16.37 1.55
N ASP A 56 -13.40 15.79 1.09
CA ASP A 56 -12.97 14.46 1.49
C ASP A 56 -12.69 14.39 2.99
N TRP A 57 -11.99 15.39 3.51
CA TRP A 57 -11.68 15.48 4.94
C TRP A 57 -12.93 15.64 5.80
N LEU A 58 -13.87 16.50 5.37
CA LEU A 58 -15.14 16.66 6.08
C LEU A 58 -16.00 15.39 6.05
N SER A 59 -16.02 14.68 4.93
CA SER A 59 -16.76 13.42 4.79
C SER A 59 -16.21 12.32 5.71
N ARG A 60 -14.91 12.38 6.08
CA ARG A 60 -14.30 11.43 6.99
C ARG A 60 -14.67 11.67 8.46
N LEU A 61 -15.26 12.79 8.83
CA LEU A 61 -15.70 13.05 10.21
C LEU A 61 -16.78 12.06 10.68
N ASP A 62 -17.61 11.56 9.75
CA ASP A 62 -18.67 10.58 10.04
C ASP A 62 -18.21 9.13 9.87
N MET A 63 -16.91 8.90 9.64
CA MET A 63 -16.37 7.57 9.38
C MET A 63 -16.17 6.80 10.70
N ARG A 64 -16.59 5.55 10.70
CA ARG A 64 -16.28 4.60 11.79
C ARG A 64 -14.91 3.97 11.54
N TRP A 65 -14.01 4.20 12.47
CA TRP A 65 -12.64 3.71 12.38
C TRP A 65 -12.50 2.31 12.96
N ILE A 66 -11.67 1.49 12.35
CA ILE A 66 -11.27 0.18 12.87
C ILE A 66 -10.35 0.41 14.08
N ASP A 67 -10.72 -0.12 15.23
CA ASP A 67 -9.85 -0.24 16.39
C ASP A 67 -9.01 -1.52 16.24
N PHE A 68 -7.75 -1.36 15.82
CA PHE A 68 -6.85 -2.47 15.54
C PHE A 68 -6.59 -3.35 16.76
N SER A 69 -6.39 -2.75 17.93
CA SER A 69 -6.16 -3.51 19.17
C SER A 69 -7.36 -4.38 19.54
N ARG A 70 -8.56 -3.87 19.36
CA ARG A 70 -9.79 -4.61 19.63
C ARG A 70 -10.09 -5.68 18.60
N GLU A 71 -9.95 -5.35 17.30
CA GLU A 71 -10.37 -6.23 16.21
C GLU A 71 -9.33 -7.32 15.93
N PHE A 72 -8.05 -6.96 15.97
CA PHE A 72 -6.95 -7.88 15.63
C PHE A 72 -6.12 -8.34 16.83
N GLY A 73 -6.39 -7.82 18.03
CA GLY A 73 -5.63 -8.13 19.24
C GLY A 73 -4.24 -7.48 19.29
N CYS A 74 -3.90 -6.60 18.33
CA CYS A 74 -2.63 -5.89 18.28
C CYS A 74 -2.71 -4.60 17.47
N ASP A 75 -1.75 -3.71 17.68
CA ASP A 75 -1.48 -2.50 16.89
C ASP A 75 0.04 -2.27 16.88
N VAL A 76 0.52 -1.25 16.19
CA VAL A 76 1.94 -0.88 15.95
C VAL A 76 2.86 -1.08 17.17
N LYS A 77 2.38 -0.83 18.37
CA LYS A 77 3.16 -0.88 19.63
C LYS A 77 3.05 -2.20 20.41
N THR A 78 2.21 -3.14 19.98
CA THR A 78 1.90 -4.37 20.72
C THR A 78 2.17 -5.64 19.94
N LEU A 79 3.03 -5.54 18.93
CA LEU A 79 3.40 -6.67 18.09
C LEU A 79 4.31 -7.64 18.84
N GLN A 80 4.07 -8.94 18.66
CA GLN A 80 4.97 -10.00 19.10
C GLN A 80 5.93 -10.32 17.96
N GLU A 81 7.20 -10.51 18.31
CA GLU A 81 8.20 -10.92 17.35
C GLU A 81 7.96 -12.36 16.93
N MET A 82 7.94 -12.59 15.61
CA MET A 82 7.84 -13.93 15.05
C MET A 82 9.20 -14.63 15.11
N PRO A 83 9.32 -15.80 15.76
CA PRO A 83 10.58 -16.52 15.82
C PRO A 83 11.04 -17.00 14.41
N ASP A 84 12.34 -16.94 14.14
CA ASP A 84 12.90 -17.36 12.84
C ASP A 84 12.52 -18.79 12.41
N PRO A 85 12.50 -19.81 13.28
CA PRO A 85 12.02 -21.14 12.87
C PRO A 85 10.58 -21.11 12.36
N ALA A 86 9.67 -20.43 13.07
CA ALA A 86 8.27 -20.30 12.66
C ALA A 86 8.13 -19.51 11.33
N ARG A 87 9.02 -18.53 11.12
CA ARG A 87 9.09 -17.76 9.88
C ARG A 87 9.49 -18.62 8.69
N ARG A 88 10.49 -19.51 8.87
CA ARG A 88 10.93 -20.45 7.82
C ARG A 88 9.83 -21.45 7.46
N ASP A 89 9.18 -22.03 8.47
CA ASP A 89 8.03 -22.94 8.26
C ASP A 89 6.88 -22.22 7.52
N GLU A 90 6.67 -20.96 7.83
CA GLU A 90 5.65 -20.15 7.16
C GLU A 90 6.01 -19.85 5.70
N VAL A 91 7.27 -19.53 5.40
CA VAL A 91 7.76 -19.30 4.03
C VAL A 91 7.49 -20.51 3.15
N GLU A 92 7.85 -21.71 3.61
CA GLU A 92 7.62 -22.95 2.85
C GLU A 92 6.12 -23.20 2.60
N ARG A 93 5.28 -22.98 3.62
CA ARG A 93 3.83 -23.15 3.52
C ARG A 93 3.19 -22.14 2.56
N ILE A 94 3.59 -20.85 2.63
CA ILE A 94 3.06 -19.82 1.73
C ILE A 94 3.51 -20.09 0.30
N ALA A 95 4.77 -20.47 0.09
CA ALA A 95 5.31 -20.79 -1.23
C ALA A 95 4.53 -21.94 -1.89
N SER A 96 4.25 -23.01 -1.12
CA SER A 96 3.44 -24.13 -1.61
C SER A 96 2.03 -23.69 -1.98
N ARG A 97 1.36 -22.94 -1.09
CA ARG A 97 0.00 -22.44 -1.34
C ARG A 97 -0.06 -21.48 -2.54
N LEU A 98 0.94 -20.62 -2.66
CA LEU A 98 1.05 -19.68 -3.78
C LEU A 98 1.22 -20.41 -5.11
N ASP A 99 2.03 -21.48 -5.12
CA ASP A 99 2.23 -22.32 -6.30
C ASP A 99 0.94 -23.09 -6.69
N GLU A 100 0.19 -23.57 -5.69
CA GLU A 100 -1.09 -24.27 -5.90
C GLU A 100 -2.18 -23.35 -6.46
N CYS A 101 -2.26 -22.10 -5.99
CA CYS A 101 -3.29 -21.14 -6.41
C CYS A 101 -2.83 -20.22 -7.56
N PHE A 102 -1.71 -20.51 -8.18
CA PHE A 102 -1.16 -19.68 -9.25
C PHE A 102 -2.15 -19.52 -10.42
N THR A 103 -2.28 -18.27 -10.85
CA THR A 103 -2.98 -17.91 -12.07
C THR A 103 -2.15 -16.93 -12.89
N ASP A 104 -2.16 -17.08 -14.19
CA ASP A 104 -1.57 -16.16 -15.17
C ASP A 104 -2.57 -15.15 -15.72
N GLU A 105 -3.78 -15.13 -15.14
CA GLU A 105 -4.84 -14.20 -15.52
C GLU A 105 -4.38 -12.75 -15.34
N ARG A 106 -4.58 -11.94 -16.37
CA ARG A 106 -4.28 -10.50 -16.37
C ARG A 106 -5.57 -9.71 -16.51
N ILE A 107 -5.91 -8.98 -15.48
CA ILE A 107 -7.08 -8.10 -15.45
C ILE A 107 -6.65 -6.68 -15.81
N PRO A 108 -7.35 -5.97 -16.71
CA PRO A 108 -7.06 -4.58 -17.00
C PRO A 108 -7.05 -3.73 -15.72
N ARG A 109 -6.06 -2.83 -15.58
CA ARG A 109 -5.82 -2.09 -14.33
C ARG A 109 -7.07 -1.38 -13.78
N HIS A 110 -7.93 -0.83 -14.63
CA HIS A 110 -9.15 -0.14 -14.19
C HIS A 110 -10.20 -1.11 -13.60
N GLU A 111 -10.33 -2.32 -14.18
CA GLU A 111 -11.21 -3.36 -13.66
C GLU A 111 -10.65 -3.94 -12.36
N LEU A 112 -9.33 -4.20 -12.34
CA LEU A 112 -8.62 -4.63 -11.15
C LEU A 112 -8.79 -3.63 -10.00
N ALA A 113 -8.63 -2.34 -10.25
CA ALA A 113 -8.80 -1.30 -9.25
C ALA A 113 -10.25 -1.24 -8.71
N ALA A 114 -11.24 -1.43 -9.59
CA ALA A 114 -12.64 -1.51 -9.17
C ALA A 114 -12.92 -2.73 -8.29
N SER A 115 -12.41 -3.91 -8.67
CA SER A 115 -12.53 -5.15 -7.91
C SER A 115 -11.86 -5.03 -6.54
N VAL A 116 -10.62 -4.56 -6.49
CA VAL A 116 -9.86 -4.34 -5.25
C VAL A 116 -10.58 -3.39 -4.31
N ASN A 117 -11.08 -2.24 -4.83
CA ASN A 117 -11.80 -1.27 -4.01
C ASN A 117 -13.13 -1.83 -3.47
N HIS A 118 -13.81 -2.66 -4.26
CA HIS A 118 -15.01 -3.35 -3.81
C HIS A 118 -14.71 -4.29 -2.64
N HIS A 119 -13.77 -5.21 -2.79
CA HIS A 119 -13.41 -6.17 -1.74
C HIS A 119 -12.89 -5.48 -0.46
N LEU A 120 -12.06 -4.45 -0.60
CA LEU A 120 -11.61 -3.63 0.53
C LEU A 120 -12.79 -2.96 1.25
N THR A 121 -13.74 -2.40 0.50
CA THR A 121 -14.93 -1.76 1.07
C THR A 121 -15.77 -2.75 1.86
N GLU A 122 -16.05 -3.93 1.29
CA GLU A 122 -16.87 -4.97 1.96
C GLU A 122 -16.14 -5.54 3.20
N TYR A 123 -14.81 -5.78 3.12
CA TYR A 123 -14.03 -6.24 4.25
C TYR A 123 -14.09 -5.25 5.43
N MET A 124 -13.83 -3.97 5.16
CA MET A 124 -13.89 -2.92 6.20
C MET A 124 -15.32 -2.75 6.75
N ALA A 125 -16.33 -2.86 5.88
CA ALA A 125 -17.73 -2.76 6.28
C ALA A 125 -18.17 -3.93 7.19
N ALA A 126 -17.65 -5.13 6.97
CA ALA A 126 -17.90 -6.27 7.85
C ALA A 126 -17.38 -6.04 9.28
N ILE A 127 -16.30 -5.27 9.42
CA ILE A 127 -15.71 -4.91 10.72
C ILE A 127 -16.47 -3.74 11.37
N THR A 128 -16.68 -2.66 10.62
CA THR A 128 -17.17 -1.38 11.18
C THR A 128 -18.68 -1.24 11.20
N GLY A 129 -19.38 -2.05 10.40
CA GLY A 129 -20.82 -1.90 10.14
C GLY A 129 -21.16 -0.72 9.22
N GLN A 130 -20.14 -0.13 8.54
CA GLN A 130 -20.31 1.03 7.66
C GLN A 130 -19.53 0.84 6.35
N ARG A 131 -20.19 1.01 5.21
CA ARG A 131 -19.53 1.06 3.90
C ARG A 131 -18.96 2.43 3.62
N VAL A 132 -17.66 2.49 3.36
CA VAL A 132 -16.94 3.71 2.99
C VAL A 132 -16.60 3.64 1.52
N HIS A 133 -17.39 4.30 0.69
CA HIS A 133 -17.19 4.37 -0.76
C HIS A 133 -16.15 5.44 -1.11
N THR A 134 -15.18 5.06 -1.93
CA THR A 134 -14.13 5.94 -2.49
C THR A 134 -14.02 5.73 -3.98
N SER A 135 -13.33 6.62 -4.68
CA SER A 135 -12.97 6.43 -6.10
C SER A 135 -12.11 5.18 -6.30
N SER A 136 -12.25 4.52 -7.44
CA SER A 136 -11.36 3.45 -7.91
C SER A 136 -10.34 3.95 -8.95
N GLU A 137 -10.33 5.26 -9.26
CA GLU A 137 -9.43 5.82 -10.26
C GLU A 137 -7.97 5.75 -9.81
N ILE A 138 -7.11 5.33 -10.74
CA ILE A 138 -5.65 5.35 -10.60
C ILE A 138 -5.10 6.27 -11.68
N ARG A 139 -4.17 7.14 -11.30
CA ARG A 139 -3.56 8.13 -12.19
C ARG A 139 -2.10 7.84 -12.48
N ASP A 140 -1.60 8.52 -13.49
CA ASP A 140 -0.18 8.67 -13.73
C ASP A 140 0.31 10.00 -13.16
N PHE A 141 1.27 9.95 -12.21
CA PHE A 141 1.98 11.14 -11.74
C PHE A 141 3.30 11.26 -12.49
N THR A 142 3.46 12.38 -13.20
CA THR A 142 4.67 12.61 -13.99
C THR A 142 5.82 13.08 -13.11
N LEU A 143 5.55 13.94 -12.14
CA LEU A 143 6.58 14.58 -11.32
C LEU A 143 6.81 13.88 -9.98
N ALA A 144 5.79 13.28 -9.39
CA ALA A 144 5.94 12.51 -8.16
C ALA A 144 6.95 11.36 -8.32
N LYS A 145 7.05 10.76 -9.51
CA LYS A 145 8.09 9.76 -9.85
C LYS A 145 9.53 10.26 -9.65
N LEU A 146 9.77 11.56 -9.88
CA LEU A 146 11.10 12.17 -9.69
C LEU A 146 11.43 12.37 -8.21
N ILE A 147 10.40 12.57 -7.38
CA ILE A 147 10.56 12.80 -5.94
C ILE A 147 10.64 11.47 -5.18
N PHE A 148 9.88 10.46 -5.61
CA PHE A 148 9.80 9.15 -4.98
C PHE A 148 10.22 8.01 -5.93
N PRO A 149 11.49 7.98 -6.39
CA PRO A 149 11.94 7.01 -7.39
C PRO A 149 11.94 5.55 -6.90
N PHE A 150 11.88 5.34 -5.57
CA PHE A 150 11.83 4.03 -4.92
C PHE A 150 10.40 3.49 -4.74
N ALA A 151 9.37 4.33 -4.86
CA ALA A 151 7.98 3.92 -4.66
C ALA A 151 7.44 3.17 -5.88
N THR A 152 6.61 2.16 -5.65
CA THR A 152 5.85 1.45 -6.67
C THR A 152 4.48 2.08 -6.91
N GLY A 153 3.86 2.57 -5.84
CA GLY A 153 2.63 3.32 -5.83
C GLY A 153 2.73 4.48 -4.84
N VAL A 154 1.78 5.37 -4.88
CA VAL A 154 1.65 6.46 -3.92
C VAL A 154 0.19 6.92 -3.83
N CYS A 155 -0.25 7.24 -2.61
CA CYS A 155 -1.48 7.98 -2.36
C CYS A 155 -1.14 9.40 -1.89
N ASP A 156 -1.64 10.41 -2.57
CA ASP A 156 -1.60 11.77 -2.05
C ASP A 156 -2.62 11.90 -0.91
N VAL A 157 -2.11 12.01 0.30
CA VAL A 157 -2.93 12.05 1.53
C VAL A 157 -3.91 13.23 1.59
N VAL A 158 -3.66 14.29 0.83
CA VAL A 158 -4.50 15.50 0.82
C VAL A 158 -5.61 15.38 -0.21
N SER A 159 -5.27 15.06 -1.46
CA SER A 159 -6.24 14.96 -2.57
C SER A 159 -6.91 13.58 -2.68
N GLY A 160 -6.33 12.55 -2.07
CA GLY A 160 -6.76 11.16 -2.25
C GLY A 160 -6.39 10.56 -3.60
N ASP A 161 -5.60 11.27 -4.42
CA ASP A 161 -5.11 10.73 -5.69
C ASP A 161 -4.16 9.56 -5.46
N VAL A 162 -4.35 8.50 -6.24
CA VAL A 162 -3.49 7.30 -6.25
C VAL A 162 -2.87 7.14 -7.62
N ALA A 163 -1.56 6.91 -7.64
CA ALA A 163 -0.82 6.59 -8.85
C ALA A 163 0.06 5.35 -8.66
N LEU A 164 0.20 4.59 -9.73
CA LEU A 164 1.19 3.51 -9.83
C LEU A 164 2.29 3.94 -10.79
N PHE A 165 3.55 3.71 -10.40
CA PHE A 165 4.71 4.19 -11.15
C PHE A 165 5.28 3.15 -12.13
N ARG A 166 4.92 1.88 -11.96
CA ARG A 166 5.35 0.77 -12.82
C ARG A 166 4.32 -0.37 -12.80
N ASP A 167 4.43 -1.26 -13.75
CA ASP A 167 3.82 -2.58 -13.67
C ASP A 167 4.56 -3.39 -12.61
N SER A 168 3.81 -3.99 -11.70
CA SER A 168 4.34 -4.76 -10.57
C SER A 168 3.90 -6.23 -10.62
N GLY A 169 3.48 -6.71 -11.78
CA GLY A 169 3.13 -8.10 -11.99
C GLY A 169 2.08 -8.59 -11.02
N ILE A 170 2.33 -9.75 -10.41
CA ILE A 170 1.41 -10.38 -9.45
C ILE A 170 1.22 -9.57 -8.14
N PHE A 171 2.07 -8.58 -7.86
CA PHE A 171 1.98 -7.73 -6.67
C PHE A 171 1.06 -6.53 -6.85
N GLU A 172 0.68 -6.19 -8.10
CA GLU A 172 -0.09 -4.97 -8.40
C GLU A 172 -1.42 -4.88 -7.63
N PRO A 173 -2.22 -5.96 -7.48
CA PRO A 173 -3.46 -5.89 -6.69
C PRO A 173 -3.23 -5.48 -5.23
N HIS A 174 -2.15 -5.98 -4.61
CA HIS A 174 -1.82 -5.62 -3.23
C HIS A 174 -1.39 -4.16 -3.12
N ILE A 175 -0.57 -3.66 -4.05
CA ILE A 175 -0.14 -2.26 -4.09
C ILE A 175 -1.35 -1.34 -4.27
N ILE A 176 -2.26 -1.65 -5.19
CA ILE A 176 -3.51 -0.90 -5.39
C ILE A 176 -4.32 -0.85 -4.09
N CYS A 177 -4.50 -2.00 -3.44
CA CYS A 177 -5.26 -2.11 -2.21
C CYS A 177 -4.64 -1.26 -1.10
N HIS A 178 -3.32 -1.31 -0.94
CA HIS A 178 -2.55 -0.53 0.02
C HIS A 178 -2.78 0.99 -0.16
N GLU A 179 -2.68 1.48 -1.39
CA GLU A 179 -2.94 2.89 -1.69
C GLU A 179 -4.41 3.28 -1.47
N PHE A 180 -5.34 2.36 -1.71
CA PHE A 180 -6.75 2.58 -1.44
C PHE A 180 -7.09 2.57 0.06
N VAL A 181 -6.36 1.85 0.88
CA VAL A 181 -6.45 1.96 2.35
C VAL A 181 -6.06 3.37 2.79
N HIS A 182 -4.99 3.93 2.23
CA HIS A 182 -4.62 5.32 2.46
C HIS A 182 -5.70 6.30 1.98
N ARG A 183 -6.25 6.09 0.79
CA ARG A 183 -7.37 6.89 0.26
C ARG A 183 -8.58 6.87 1.18
N LYS A 184 -8.85 5.75 1.87
CA LYS A 184 -9.91 5.65 2.88
C LYS A 184 -9.56 6.33 4.21
N GLY A 185 -8.32 6.79 4.41
CA GLY A 185 -7.89 7.59 5.55
C GLY A 185 -7.02 6.87 6.59
N TYR A 186 -6.59 5.65 6.35
CA TYR A 186 -5.67 4.92 7.22
C TYR A 186 -4.22 5.21 6.82
N TRP A 187 -3.54 6.08 7.57
CA TRP A 187 -2.23 6.64 7.19
C TRP A 187 -1.03 5.90 7.76
N LYS A 188 -1.25 4.90 8.63
CA LYS A 188 -0.17 4.06 9.14
C LYS A 188 0.12 2.96 8.13
N GLU A 189 1.41 2.80 7.79
CA GLU A 189 1.86 1.81 6.81
C GLU A 189 1.50 0.37 7.23
N LEU A 190 1.69 0.06 8.52
CA LEU A 190 1.27 -1.23 9.06
C LEU A 190 -0.23 -1.49 8.86
N HIS A 191 -1.08 -0.48 9.09
CA HIS A 191 -2.53 -0.61 8.89
C HIS A 191 -2.86 -0.83 7.42
N ALA A 192 -2.19 -0.10 6.52
CA ALA A 192 -2.38 -0.27 5.09
C ALA A 192 -1.97 -1.67 4.61
N GLN A 193 -0.81 -2.15 5.03
CA GLN A 193 -0.35 -3.52 4.73
C GLN A 193 -1.30 -4.59 5.27
N ALA A 194 -1.69 -4.49 6.53
CA ALA A 194 -2.54 -5.47 7.17
C ALA A 194 -3.95 -5.54 6.55
N LEU A 195 -4.62 -4.37 6.38
CA LEU A 195 -5.96 -4.32 5.79
C LEU A 195 -5.97 -4.79 4.35
N SER A 196 -4.93 -4.44 3.58
CA SER A 196 -4.82 -4.89 2.18
C SER A 196 -4.69 -6.40 2.09
N TYR A 197 -3.77 -6.98 2.85
CA TYR A 197 -3.60 -8.42 2.90
C TYR A 197 -4.90 -9.13 3.29
N LEU A 198 -5.51 -8.74 4.39
CA LEU A 198 -6.72 -9.40 4.92
C LEU A 198 -7.93 -9.24 3.99
N ALA A 199 -8.10 -8.06 3.37
CA ALA A 199 -9.18 -7.83 2.41
C ALA A 199 -9.03 -8.69 1.15
N LEU A 200 -7.80 -8.76 0.60
CA LEU A 200 -7.53 -9.57 -0.60
C LEU A 200 -7.66 -11.07 -0.32
N MET A 201 -7.15 -11.53 0.84
CA MET A 201 -7.31 -12.94 1.25
C MET A 201 -8.77 -13.34 1.44
N SER A 202 -9.62 -12.42 1.94
CA SER A 202 -11.04 -12.67 2.15
C SER A 202 -11.90 -12.58 0.88
N SER A 203 -11.34 -12.11 -0.23
CA SER A 203 -12.08 -11.92 -1.49
C SER A 203 -12.55 -13.23 -2.13
N GLY A 204 -11.78 -14.31 -1.97
CA GLY A 204 -11.94 -15.56 -2.69
C GLY A 204 -11.59 -15.48 -4.19
N ASP A 205 -11.18 -14.31 -4.69
CA ASP A 205 -10.72 -14.11 -6.07
C ASP A 205 -9.28 -14.63 -6.22
N PRO A 206 -9.00 -15.56 -7.15
CA PRO A 206 -7.67 -16.15 -7.28
C PRO A 206 -6.55 -15.14 -7.54
N VAL A 207 -6.79 -14.10 -8.36
CA VAL A 207 -5.81 -13.05 -8.67
C VAL A 207 -5.49 -12.23 -7.42
N LEU A 208 -6.50 -11.89 -6.63
CA LEU A 208 -6.34 -11.08 -5.42
C LEU A 208 -5.69 -11.88 -4.29
N VAL A 209 -6.08 -13.15 -4.13
CA VAL A 209 -5.47 -14.06 -3.14
C VAL A 209 -4.00 -14.32 -3.47
N GLN A 210 -3.67 -14.56 -4.76
CA GLN A 210 -2.30 -14.70 -5.23
C GLN A 210 -1.44 -13.49 -4.86
N ALA A 211 -1.94 -12.28 -5.10
CA ALA A 211 -1.22 -11.05 -4.78
C ALA A 211 -0.95 -10.90 -3.28
N ALA A 212 -1.92 -11.22 -2.44
CA ALA A 212 -1.76 -11.19 -0.99
C ALA A 212 -0.70 -12.19 -0.51
N LEU A 213 -0.75 -13.43 -1.01
CA LEU A 213 0.22 -14.46 -0.66
C LEU A 213 1.63 -14.11 -1.15
N ALA A 214 1.75 -13.59 -2.37
CA ALA A 214 3.03 -13.15 -2.94
C ALA A 214 3.66 -12.02 -2.11
N GLU A 215 2.87 -11.02 -1.72
CA GLU A 215 3.35 -9.94 -0.85
C GLU A 215 3.81 -10.48 0.51
N ARG A 216 3.02 -11.33 1.16
CA ARG A 216 3.39 -11.94 2.45
C ARG A 216 4.67 -12.75 2.33
N LEU A 217 4.82 -13.57 1.27
CA LEU A 217 6.03 -14.34 1.01
C LEU A 217 7.24 -13.42 0.84
N HIS A 218 7.12 -12.41 -0.01
CA HIS A 218 8.19 -11.41 -0.23
C HIS A 218 8.65 -10.78 1.09
N ARG A 219 7.72 -10.34 1.96
CA ARG A 219 8.07 -9.70 3.24
C ARG A 219 8.74 -10.67 4.20
N GLN A 220 8.31 -11.92 4.26
CA GLN A 220 8.97 -12.94 5.08
C GLN A 220 10.40 -13.22 4.59
N LEU A 221 10.58 -13.38 3.27
CA LEU A 221 11.91 -13.59 2.67
C LEU A 221 12.83 -12.39 2.93
N LYS A 222 12.29 -11.17 2.80
CA LYS A 222 13.04 -9.95 3.05
C LYS A 222 13.50 -9.82 4.51
N VAL A 223 12.67 -10.23 5.47
CA VAL A 223 13.04 -10.23 6.89
C VAL A 223 14.14 -11.28 7.16
N LEU A 224 14.06 -12.46 6.55
CA LEU A 224 15.09 -13.51 6.71
C LEU A 224 16.42 -13.12 6.05
N ALA A 225 16.38 -12.46 4.91
CA ALA A 225 17.58 -12.03 4.18
C ALA A 225 18.21 -10.75 4.77
N GLY A 226 17.42 -9.93 5.48
CA GLY A 226 17.87 -8.60 5.92
C GLY A 226 18.19 -7.70 4.72
N ASP A 227 19.35 -7.04 4.81
CA ASP A 227 19.85 -6.14 3.75
C ASP A 227 20.70 -6.88 2.70
N ASP A 228 20.79 -8.20 2.75
CA ASP A 228 21.57 -9.01 1.83
C ASP A 228 20.70 -9.48 0.65
N ASP A 229 20.92 -8.84 -0.52
CA ASP A 229 20.19 -9.16 -1.74
C ASP A 229 20.51 -10.57 -2.25
N GLN A 230 21.78 -11.04 -2.11
CA GLN A 230 22.14 -12.41 -2.50
C GLN A 230 21.45 -13.45 -1.62
N ALA A 231 21.41 -13.22 -0.31
CA ALA A 231 20.69 -14.11 0.61
C ALA A 231 19.18 -14.17 0.27
N TYR A 232 18.59 -13.06 -0.19
CA TYR A 232 17.20 -13.06 -0.67
C TYR A 232 17.03 -13.96 -1.90
N HIS A 233 17.90 -13.81 -2.90
CA HIS A 233 17.86 -14.63 -4.12
C HIS A 233 18.09 -16.12 -3.80
N ASP A 234 19.05 -16.43 -2.94
CA ASP A 234 19.33 -17.81 -2.51
C ASP A 234 18.11 -18.42 -1.78
N LEU A 235 17.39 -17.65 -0.97
CA LEU A 235 16.15 -18.09 -0.34
C LEU A 235 15.05 -18.38 -1.36
N VAL A 236 14.87 -17.52 -2.37
CA VAL A 236 13.89 -17.74 -3.46
C VAL A 236 14.23 -19.02 -4.23
N ASP A 237 15.49 -19.20 -4.61
CA ASP A 237 15.96 -20.38 -5.35
C ASP A 237 15.81 -21.70 -4.55
N GLY A 238 15.90 -21.60 -3.22
CA GLY A 238 15.68 -22.72 -2.32
C GLY A 238 14.21 -23.18 -2.23
N LEU A 239 13.25 -22.36 -2.67
CA LEU A 239 11.84 -22.72 -2.63
C LEU A 239 11.43 -23.54 -3.85
N LYS A 240 10.62 -24.57 -3.61
CA LYS A 240 10.05 -25.42 -4.68
C LYS A 240 8.81 -24.74 -5.25
N MET A 241 9.03 -23.73 -6.10
CA MET A 241 7.97 -22.99 -6.80
C MET A 241 8.18 -23.09 -8.31
N ARG A 242 7.12 -22.80 -9.06
CA ARG A 242 7.23 -22.62 -10.51
C ARG A 242 8.14 -21.44 -10.87
N GLU A 243 8.84 -21.54 -11.96
CA GLU A 243 9.81 -20.54 -12.41
C GLU A 243 9.18 -19.14 -12.56
N ALA A 244 7.93 -19.04 -13.04
CA ALA A 244 7.24 -17.77 -13.19
C ALA A 244 7.09 -17.00 -11.87
N LEU A 245 6.81 -17.69 -10.76
CA LEU A 245 6.73 -17.06 -9.43
C LEU A 245 8.11 -16.66 -8.90
N ALA A 246 9.13 -17.51 -9.11
CA ALA A 246 10.49 -17.20 -8.70
C ALA A 246 10.99 -15.93 -9.45
N GLN A 247 10.72 -15.80 -10.74
CA GLN A 247 11.08 -14.62 -11.54
C GLN A 247 10.40 -13.34 -11.03
N GLU A 248 9.12 -13.38 -10.67
CA GLU A 248 8.41 -12.24 -10.09
C GLU A 248 9.03 -11.80 -8.74
N LEU A 249 9.44 -12.76 -7.89
CA LEU A 249 10.11 -12.47 -6.61
C LEU A 249 11.52 -11.91 -6.83
N HIS A 250 12.30 -12.48 -7.73
CA HIS A 250 13.64 -11.98 -8.08
C HIS A 250 13.59 -10.54 -8.59
N ALA A 251 12.57 -10.18 -9.36
CA ALA A 251 12.41 -8.84 -9.90
C ALA A 251 12.17 -7.74 -8.83
N LEU A 252 11.84 -8.13 -7.59
CA LEU A 252 11.63 -7.17 -6.49
C LEU A 252 12.93 -6.70 -5.84
N ARG A 253 14.02 -7.43 -6.02
CA ARG A 253 15.34 -7.06 -5.50
C ARG A 253 16.32 -6.87 -6.65
N PRO A 254 17.19 -5.84 -6.58
CA PRO A 254 18.24 -5.67 -7.57
C PRO A 254 19.19 -6.88 -7.56
N GLU A 255 19.83 -7.13 -8.69
CA GLU A 255 20.95 -8.08 -8.72
C GLU A 255 22.06 -7.64 -7.74
N ALA A 256 22.72 -8.61 -7.12
CA ALA A 256 23.78 -8.35 -6.16
C ALA A 256 24.85 -7.42 -6.75
N GLY A 257 25.13 -6.32 -6.07
CA GLY A 257 26.11 -5.33 -6.48
C GLY A 257 25.59 -4.10 -7.22
N MET A 258 24.29 -4.01 -7.53
CA MET A 258 23.69 -2.76 -8.01
C MET A 258 23.56 -1.75 -6.86
N GLN A 259 24.23 -0.62 -6.98
CA GLN A 259 24.14 0.45 -5.98
C GLN A 259 22.87 1.29 -6.19
N GLU A 260 22.12 1.49 -5.12
CA GLU A 260 21.05 2.50 -5.11
C GLU A 260 21.62 3.90 -5.35
N SER A 261 20.86 4.76 -6.04
CA SER A 261 21.27 6.15 -6.22
C SER A 261 21.31 6.86 -4.86
N SER A 262 22.28 7.76 -4.67
CA SER A 262 22.40 8.57 -3.44
C SER A 262 21.12 9.35 -3.12
N VAL A 263 20.36 9.75 -4.15
CA VAL A 263 19.07 10.44 -4.00
C VAL A 263 18.03 9.49 -3.40
N SER A 264 17.96 8.24 -3.87
CA SER A 264 17.04 7.23 -3.34
C SER A 264 17.31 6.97 -1.84
N VAL A 265 18.57 6.81 -1.47
CA VAL A 265 18.99 6.58 -0.07
C VAL A 265 18.59 7.76 0.85
N ILE A 266 18.83 9.00 0.40
CA ILE A 266 18.44 10.18 1.17
C ILE A 266 16.93 10.28 1.33
N MET A 267 16.17 10.05 0.24
CA MET A 267 14.72 10.14 0.27
C MET A 267 14.09 9.04 1.15
N LYS A 268 14.61 7.81 1.09
CA LYS A 268 14.18 6.73 1.99
C LYS A 268 14.41 7.12 3.46
N LYS A 269 15.56 7.68 3.79
CA LYS A 269 15.87 8.12 5.15
C LYS A 269 14.92 9.23 5.64
N LEU A 270 14.66 10.23 4.81
CA LEU A 270 13.71 11.30 5.15
C LEU A 270 12.29 10.77 5.35
N TYR A 271 11.89 9.82 4.53
CA TYR A 271 10.59 9.17 4.65
C TYR A 271 10.48 8.34 5.93
N ASP A 272 11.50 7.55 6.24
CA ASP A 272 11.60 6.76 7.49
C ASP A 272 11.48 7.65 8.74
N GLU A 273 12.22 8.77 8.78
CA GLU A 273 12.12 9.73 9.88
C GLU A 273 10.71 10.37 9.97
N ARG A 274 10.08 10.69 8.85
CA ARG A 274 8.70 11.16 8.83
C ARG A 274 7.73 10.16 9.44
N LEU A 275 7.86 8.87 9.09
CA LEU A 275 7.01 7.82 9.65
C LEU A 275 7.18 7.73 11.17
N LYS A 276 8.42 7.76 11.67
CA LYS A 276 8.72 7.75 13.11
C LYS A 276 8.12 8.95 13.84
N LEU A 277 8.18 10.14 13.26
CA LEU A 277 7.55 11.34 13.82
C LEU A 277 6.02 11.23 13.92
N THR A 278 5.39 10.41 13.10
CA THR A 278 3.93 10.13 13.16
C THR A 278 3.57 8.97 14.07
N GLY A 279 4.52 8.45 14.87
CA GLY A 279 4.30 7.39 15.87
C GLY A 279 4.34 5.97 15.30
N GLN A 280 4.83 5.79 14.09
CA GLN A 280 5.10 4.49 13.46
C GLN A 280 6.52 4.02 13.79
N ASN A 281 6.89 2.79 13.37
CA ASN A 281 8.26 2.28 13.58
C ASN A 281 9.19 2.56 12.39
N GLY A 282 8.73 3.36 11.42
CA GLY A 282 9.46 3.69 10.21
C GLY A 282 9.20 2.68 9.07
N LEU A 283 10.13 2.57 8.14
CA LEU A 283 10.05 1.65 7.01
C LEU A 283 9.97 0.16 7.43
N SER A 284 10.40 -0.18 8.65
CA SER A 284 10.26 -1.53 9.19
C SER A 284 8.81 -2.00 9.32
N ASP A 285 7.83 -1.08 9.38
CA ASP A 285 6.41 -1.43 9.43
C ASP A 285 5.91 -2.13 8.15
N TYR A 286 6.59 -1.94 7.01
CA TYR A 286 6.30 -2.67 5.77
C TYR A 286 6.71 -4.14 5.82
N ASP A 287 7.79 -4.46 6.51
CA ASP A 287 8.40 -5.80 6.51
C ASP A 287 8.20 -6.49 7.87
N VAL A 288 9.06 -6.18 8.84
CA VAL A 288 9.04 -6.79 10.18
C VAL A 288 7.72 -6.49 10.89
N GLY A 289 7.23 -5.25 10.81
CA GLY A 289 5.96 -4.86 11.42
C GLY A 289 4.79 -5.67 10.87
N PHE A 290 4.67 -5.76 9.55
CA PHE A 290 3.60 -6.51 8.89
C PHE A 290 3.64 -8.00 9.20
N THR A 291 4.81 -8.65 9.12
CA THR A 291 4.93 -10.08 9.40
C THR A 291 4.65 -10.39 10.88
N ASN A 292 5.12 -9.54 11.79
CA ASN A 292 4.84 -9.65 13.22
C ASN A 292 3.38 -9.35 13.56
N PHE A 293 2.72 -8.45 12.80
CA PHE A 293 1.28 -8.22 12.96
C PHE A 293 0.48 -9.48 12.64
N LEU A 294 0.74 -10.11 11.51
CA LEU A 294 0.06 -11.36 11.15
C LEU A 294 0.34 -12.47 12.15
N TRP A 295 1.58 -12.61 12.63
CA TRP A 295 1.94 -13.55 13.68
C TRP A 295 1.15 -13.29 14.96
N THR A 296 1.16 -12.05 15.47
CA THR A 296 0.44 -11.68 16.71
C THR A 296 -1.07 -11.90 16.57
N PHE A 297 -1.62 -11.52 15.41
CA PHE A 297 -3.03 -11.75 15.09
C PHE A 297 -3.41 -13.23 15.16
N THR A 298 -2.56 -14.13 14.70
CA THR A 298 -2.83 -15.58 14.78
C THR A 298 -2.81 -16.12 16.20
N GLN A 299 -1.97 -15.54 17.06
CA GLN A 299 -1.86 -15.94 18.46
C GLN A 299 -2.96 -15.32 19.33
N SER A 300 -3.58 -14.22 18.88
CA SER A 300 -4.63 -13.55 19.65
C SER A 300 -5.93 -14.37 19.62
N GLY A 301 -6.58 -14.54 20.78
CA GLY A 301 -7.90 -15.19 20.88
C GLY A 301 -9.04 -14.38 20.26
N ASN A 302 -8.80 -13.11 19.91
CA ASN A 302 -9.80 -12.13 19.52
C ASN A 302 -10.20 -12.16 18.04
N ALA A 303 -9.43 -12.86 17.19
CA ALA A 303 -9.78 -12.92 15.78
C ALA A 303 -11.10 -13.66 15.58
N ARG A 304 -12.04 -13.05 14.86
CA ARG A 304 -13.18 -13.79 14.33
C ARG A 304 -12.64 -15.02 13.63
N GLN A 305 -13.16 -16.17 14.01
CA GLN A 305 -12.65 -17.47 13.54
C GLN A 305 -12.62 -17.56 11.98
N GLU A 306 -13.54 -16.88 11.33
CA GLU A 306 -13.65 -16.76 9.87
C GLU A 306 -12.50 -15.92 9.26
N ALA A 307 -12.12 -14.82 9.90
CA ALA A 307 -10.99 -13.99 9.43
C ALA A 307 -9.64 -14.72 9.57
N ARG A 308 -9.50 -15.59 10.61
CA ARG A 308 -8.34 -16.47 10.74
C ARG A 308 -8.27 -17.52 9.64
N GLN A 309 -9.40 -18.15 9.29
CA GLN A 309 -9.45 -19.17 8.25
C GLN A 309 -9.16 -18.60 6.86
N ALA A 310 -9.61 -17.36 6.57
CA ALA A 310 -9.32 -16.70 5.32
C ALA A 310 -7.85 -16.21 5.22
N ALA A 311 -7.22 -15.87 6.35
CA ALA A 311 -5.84 -15.37 6.37
C ALA A 311 -4.77 -16.48 6.29
N PHE A 312 -5.16 -17.75 6.42
CA PHE A 312 -4.30 -18.93 6.47
C PHE A 312 -4.80 -20.06 5.59
#